data_18ab3f2901ebe5af67914aef88cc2050
#
_entry.id   18ab3f2901ebe5af67914aef88cc2050
#
_cell.length_a   1.000
_cell.length_b   1.000
_cell.length_c   1.000
_cell.angle_alpha   90.00
_cell.angle_beta   90.00
_cell.angle_gamma   90.00
#
_symmetry.space_group_name_H-M   'P 1'
#
loop_
_entity.id
_entity.type
_entity.pdbx_description
1 polymer ?
#
loop_
_entity_poly.entity_id
_entity_poly.type
_entity_poly.pdbx_seq_one_letter_code
_entity_poly.pdbx_strand_id
1 'polypeptide(L)' 'LRVYENNPRAVRAYEKAGFIEEGRQRQAQYADGRYYDVIQMSALRDEWRAAHPKEEG' A
#
# COMPACT_ATOMS: atom_id res chain seq x y z
N LEU A 1 5.76 1.17 -2.24
CA LEU A 1 5.95 0.23 -1.15
C LEU A 1 5.11 -1.02 -1.34
N ARG A 2 5.41 -2.04 -0.60
CA ARG A 2 4.75 -3.33 -0.74
C ARG A 2 4.10 -3.71 0.59
N VAL A 3 2.87 -4.18 0.49
CA VAL A 3 2.09 -4.56 1.66
C VAL A 3 1.53 -5.95 1.44
N TYR A 4 1.51 -6.77 2.46
CA TYR A 4 0.98 -8.12 2.33
C TYR A 4 -0.52 -8.11 2.59
N GLU A 5 -1.26 -8.88 1.79
CA GLU A 5 -2.72 -8.88 1.91
C GLU A 5 -3.22 -9.41 3.25
N ASN A 6 -2.40 -10.18 3.95
CA ASN A 6 -2.80 -10.68 5.26
C ASN A 6 -2.68 -9.61 6.35
N ASN A 7 -2.41 -8.38 5.95
CA ASN A 7 -2.33 -7.26 6.88
C ASN A 7 -3.23 -6.12 6.40
N PRO A 8 -4.56 -6.31 6.45
CA PRO A 8 -5.48 -5.29 5.94
C PRO A 8 -5.42 -3.97 6.71
N ARG A 9 -4.98 -4.03 7.95
CA ARG A 9 -4.83 -2.82 8.74
C ARG A 9 -3.76 -1.91 8.15
N ALA A 10 -2.65 -2.49 7.70
CA ALA A 10 -1.60 -1.72 7.05
C ALA A 10 -2.08 -1.14 5.73
N VAL A 11 -2.82 -1.93 4.95
CA VAL A 11 -3.35 -1.45 3.68
C VAL A 11 -4.22 -0.22 3.91
N ARG A 12 -5.11 -0.27 4.89
CA ARG A 12 -5.98 0.86 5.18
C ARG A 12 -5.21 2.07 5.67
N ALA A 13 -4.19 1.84 6.47
CA ALA A 13 -3.36 2.94 6.97
C ALA A 13 -2.67 3.66 5.83
N TYR A 14 -2.15 2.91 4.86
CA TYR A 14 -1.48 3.53 3.72
C TYR A 14 -2.48 4.23 2.80
N GLU A 15 -3.66 3.66 2.63
CA GLU A 15 -4.69 4.33 1.85
C GLU A 15 -5.06 5.68 2.46
N LYS A 16 -5.20 5.72 3.78
CA LYS A 16 -5.49 6.97 4.47
C LYS A 16 -4.37 7.98 4.33
N ALA A 17 -3.15 7.51 4.19
CA ALA A 17 -2.00 8.37 4.00
C ALA A 17 -1.84 8.86 2.56
N GLY A 18 -2.69 8.39 1.65
CA GLY A 18 -2.67 8.85 0.28
C GLY A 18 -2.05 7.88 -0.70
N PHE A 19 -1.72 6.67 -0.26
CA PHE A 19 -1.17 5.66 -1.15
C PHE A 19 -2.29 4.99 -1.93
N ILE A 20 -1.98 4.59 -3.15
CA ILE A 20 -2.92 3.96 -4.07
C ILE A 20 -2.38 2.60 -4.46
N GLU A 21 -3.25 1.61 -4.51
CA GLU A 21 -2.86 0.30 -4.98
C GLU A 21 -2.62 0.36 -6.48
N GLU A 22 -1.41 -0.02 -6.89
CA GLU A 22 -1.03 0.03 -8.30
C GLU A 22 -1.03 -1.35 -8.94
N GLY A 23 -0.91 -2.37 -8.15
CA GLY A 23 -0.87 -3.71 -8.67
C GLY A 23 -0.73 -4.69 -7.55
N ARG A 24 -0.71 -5.96 -7.91
CA ARG A 24 -0.72 -7.02 -6.93
C ARG A 24 0.02 -8.22 -7.49
N GLN A 25 0.95 -8.76 -6.70
CA GLN A 25 1.66 -9.97 -7.04
C GLN A 25 0.94 -11.12 -6.34
N ARG A 26 0.36 -12.00 -7.11
CA ARG A 26 -0.44 -13.05 -6.53
C ARG A 26 0.44 -14.15 -5.97
N GLN A 27 0.07 -14.65 -4.78
CA GLN A 27 0.73 -15.75 -4.12
C GLN A 27 2.24 -15.56 -4.01
N ALA A 28 2.65 -14.33 -3.71
CA ALA A 28 4.06 -13.97 -3.68
C ALA A 28 4.70 -14.17 -2.32
N GLN A 29 3.87 -14.35 -1.28
CA GLN A 29 4.38 -14.50 0.08
C GLN A 29 3.76 -15.72 0.76
N TYR A 30 4.59 -16.58 1.31
CA TYR A 30 4.13 -17.76 2.05
C TYR A 30 4.25 -17.50 3.53
N ALA A 31 3.17 -17.67 4.27
CA ALA A 31 3.17 -17.50 5.71
C ALA A 31 2.03 -18.30 6.32
N ASP A 32 2.28 -18.89 7.48
CA ASP A 32 1.26 -19.63 8.24
C ASP A 32 0.53 -20.67 7.42
N GLY A 33 1.26 -21.37 6.56
CA GLY A 33 0.72 -22.49 5.79
C GLY A 33 -0.09 -22.10 4.57
N ARG A 34 -0.07 -20.82 4.17
CA ARG A 34 -0.82 -20.39 3.00
C ARG A 34 -0.07 -19.28 2.26
N TYR A 35 -0.46 -19.07 1.01
CA TYR A 35 0.11 -18.01 0.19
C TYR A 35 -0.75 -16.77 0.24
N TYR A 36 -0.10 -15.63 0.20
CA TYR A 36 -0.76 -14.34 0.23
C TYR A 36 -0.28 -13.49 -0.93
N ASP A 37 -1.15 -12.60 -1.38
CA ASP A 37 -0.76 -11.64 -2.39
C ASP A 37 0.08 -10.54 -1.76
N VAL A 38 0.96 -9.97 -2.57
CA VAL A 38 1.70 -8.77 -2.18
C VAL A 38 1.12 -7.61 -2.98
N ILE A 39 0.70 -6.58 -2.27
CA ILE A 39 0.04 -5.43 -2.86
C ILE A 39 1.08 -4.33 -3.03
N GLN A 40 1.22 -3.85 -4.26
CA GLN A 40 2.12 -2.76 -4.57
C GLN A 40 1.35 -1.45 -4.44
N MET A 41 1.82 -0.57 -3.57
CA MET A 41 1.17 0.71 -3.34
C MET A 41 2.18 1.84 -3.52
N SER A 42 1.72 2.95 -4.05
CA SER A 42 2.55 4.12 -4.18
C SER A 42 1.69 5.37 -4.17
N ALA A 43 2.35 6.51 -4.00
CA ALA A 43 1.69 7.80 -4.09
C ALA A 43 2.52 8.65 -5.04
N LEU A 44 1.90 9.08 -6.13
CA LEU A 44 2.56 10.01 -7.01
C LEU A 44 2.74 11.33 -6.28
N ARG A 45 3.80 12.05 -6.63
CA ARG A 45 4.12 13.28 -5.91
C ARG A 45 2.94 14.24 -5.84
N ASP A 46 2.27 14.43 -6.96
CA ASP A 46 1.14 15.35 -6.99
C ASP A 46 -0.03 14.84 -6.17
N GLU A 47 -0.27 13.56 -6.22
CA GLU A 47 -1.34 12.96 -5.41
C GLU A 47 -1.03 13.05 -3.93
N TRP A 48 0.22 12.81 -3.58
CA TRP A 48 0.63 12.88 -2.20
C TRP A 48 0.49 14.30 -1.65
N ARG A 49 0.87 15.30 -2.45
CA ARG A 49 0.73 16.70 -2.06
C ARG A 49 -0.71 17.10 -1.86
N ALA A 50 -1.60 16.59 -2.69
CA ALA A 50 -3.02 16.85 -2.54
C ALA A 50 -3.55 16.31 -1.23
N ALA A 51 -3.02 15.16 -0.77
CA ALA A 51 -3.44 14.54 0.47
C ALA A 51 -2.76 15.17 1.69
N HIS A 52 -1.58 15.79 1.49
CA HIS A 52 -0.78 16.35 2.59
C HIS A 52 -0.30 17.75 2.25
N PRO A 53 -1.20 18.69 2.00
CA PRO A 53 -0.80 20.02 1.55
C PRO A 53 0.05 20.78 2.55
N LYS A 54 -0.04 20.47 3.82
CA LYS A 54 0.71 21.18 4.84
C LYS A 54 2.14 20.71 5.01
N GLU A 55 2.50 19.65 4.31
CA GLU A 55 3.83 19.10 4.41
C GLU A 55 4.73 19.51 3.27
N GLU A 56 4.26 20.42 2.45
CA GLU A 56 5.07 21.01 1.44
C GLU A 56 6.18 21.78 2.10
N GLY A 57 7.34 21.34 1.91
CA GLY A 57 8.48 21.92 2.59
C GLY A 57 8.90 23.24 2.05
#